data_42bc96456d1bad4ead65939eb8730f23
#
_entry.id   42bc96456d1bad4ead65939eb8730f23
#
_cell.length_a   1.000
_cell.length_b   1.000
_cell.length_c   1.000
_cell.angle_alpha   90.00
_cell.angle_beta   90.00
_cell.angle_gamma   90.00
#
_symmetry.space_group_name_H-M   'P 1'
#
loop_
_entity.id
_entity.type
_entity.pdbx_description
1 polymer ?
#
loop_
_entity_poly.entity_id
_entity_poly.type
_entity_poly.pdbx_seq_one_letter_code
_entity_poly.pdbx_strand_id
1 'polypeptide(L)' 'MRVHHNVCCGIDVHKKSVTACLMWGPADKEPQFEIRRFGTMTRDLQKLAEWLKQAGCEAATMESTGS' A
#
# COMPACT_ATOMS: atom_id res chain seq x y z
N MET A 1 13.94 -2.35 -23.17
CA MET A 1 14.05 -2.50 -21.73
C MET A 1 13.26 -1.44 -21.03
N ARG A 2 12.56 -1.82 -20.11
CA ARG A 2 11.73 -0.87 -19.40
C ARG A 2 12.23 -0.66 -18.00
N VAL A 3 12.05 0.53 -17.54
CA VAL A 3 12.41 0.86 -16.18
C VAL A 3 11.28 0.42 -15.28
N HIS A 4 11.64 -0.31 -14.27
CA HIS A 4 10.65 -0.76 -13.33
C HIS A 4 10.63 0.14 -12.13
N HIS A 5 9.51 0.74 -11.91
CA HIS A 5 9.27 1.39 -10.66
C HIS A 5 8.69 0.33 -9.75
N ASN A 6 9.50 -0.15 -8.87
CA ASN A 6 9.02 -1.15 -7.94
C ASN A 6 8.12 -0.49 -6.92
N VAL A 7 6.86 -0.47 -7.23
CA VAL A 7 5.88 0.06 -6.31
C VAL A 7 5.25 -1.11 -5.58
N CYS A 8 5.50 -1.17 -4.29
CA CYS A 8 4.98 -2.24 -3.46
C CYS A 8 4.15 -1.65 -2.34
N CYS A 9 3.19 -2.41 -1.90
CA CYS A 9 2.34 -1.96 -0.81
C CYS A 9 2.16 -3.10 0.18
N GLY A 10 2.44 -2.78 1.44
CA GLY A 10 2.15 -3.71 2.54
C GLY A 10 0.93 -3.21 3.28
N ILE A 11 -0.05 -4.07 3.44
CA ILE A 11 -1.29 -3.71 4.11
C ILE A 11 -1.40 -4.53 5.38
N ASP A 12 -1.57 -3.84 6.48
CA ASP A 12 -1.70 -4.46 7.79
C ASP A 12 -3.12 -4.24 8.28
N VAL A 13 -3.87 -5.32 8.46
CA VAL A 13 -5.27 -5.24 8.83
C VAL A 13 -5.42 -5.45 10.33
N HIS A 14 -6.00 -4.48 10.98
CA HIS A 14 -6.31 -4.55 12.40
C HIS A 14 -7.83 -4.58 12.58
N LYS A 15 -8.25 -4.71 13.81
CA LYS A 15 -9.69 -4.83 14.08
C LYS A 15 -10.47 -3.60 13.63
N LYS A 16 -9.91 -2.44 13.83
CA LYS A 16 -10.64 -1.20 13.57
C LYS A 16 -9.96 -0.30 12.56
N SER A 17 -8.86 -0.76 11.98
CA SER A 17 -8.16 0.09 11.05
C SER A 17 -7.30 -0.75 10.12
N VAL A 18 -6.98 -0.17 9.00
CA VAL A 18 -6.10 -0.78 8.01
C VAL A 18 -4.99 0.19 7.75
N THR A 19 -3.76 -0.26 7.93
CA THR A 19 -2.59 0.57 7.69
C THR A 19 -1.92 0.10 6.41
N ALA A 20 -1.73 1.03 5.50
CA ALA A 20 -1.10 0.72 4.21
C ALA A 20 0.21 1.45 4.11
N CYS A 21 1.24 0.73 3.75
CA CYS A 21 2.57 1.31 3.53
C CYS A 21 2.92 1.13 2.07
N LEU A 22 3.04 2.24 1.37
CA LEU A 22 3.37 2.25 -0.03
C LEU A 22 4.84 2.60 -0.18
N MET A 23 5.56 1.77 -0.90
CA MET A 23 6.99 1.97 -1.12
C MET A 23 7.26 2.04 -2.61
N TRP A 24 8.11 2.97 -3.00
CA TRP A 24 8.49 3.11 -4.40
C TRP A 24 9.85 3.73 -4.49
N GLY A 25 10.47 3.61 -5.66
CA GLY A 25 11.74 4.23 -5.91
C GLY A 25 12.60 3.40 -6.83
N PRO A 26 13.63 4.02 -7.41
CA PRO A 26 14.58 3.29 -8.23
C PRO A 26 15.46 2.38 -7.39
N ALA A 27 16.01 1.36 -8.03
CA ALA A 27 16.77 0.35 -7.29
C ALA A 27 18.06 0.89 -6.72
N ASP A 28 18.62 1.93 -7.33
CA ASP A 28 19.93 2.43 -6.93
C ASP A 28 19.86 3.62 -6.01
N LYS A 29 18.66 3.96 -5.54
CA LYS A 29 18.51 5.05 -4.59
C LYS A 29 17.66 4.58 -3.43
N GLU A 30 17.66 5.40 -2.39
CA GLU A 30 16.86 5.07 -1.24
C GLU A 30 15.39 5.07 -1.60
N PRO A 31 14.67 4.04 -1.21
CA PRO A 31 13.25 3.99 -1.51
C PRO A 31 12.49 5.03 -0.71
N GLN A 32 11.43 5.50 -1.29
CA GLN A 32 10.52 6.38 -0.59
C GLN A 32 9.31 5.59 -0.18
N PHE A 33 8.66 6.04 0.88
CA PHE A 33 7.47 5.35 1.32
C PHE A 33 6.50 6.35 1.91
N GLU A 34 5.25 5.94 1.90
CA GLU A 34 4.19 6.73 2.49
C GLU A 34 3.27 5.78 3.22
N ILE A 35 2.91 6.14 4.44
CA ILE A 35 2.04 5.31 5.26
C ILE A 35 0.73 6.05 5.46
N ARG A 36 -0.36 5.36 5.20
CA ARG A 36 -1.69 5.89 5.40
C ARG A 36 -2.52 4.89 6.17
N ARG A 37 -3.41 5.42 7.00
CA ARG A 37 -4.31 4.60 7.76
C ARG A 37 -5.73 4.82 7.27
N PHE A 38 -6.46 3.73 7.14
CA PHE A 38 -7.83 3.77 6.66
C PHE A 38 -8.70 3.03 7.66
N GLY A 39 -9.99 3.35 7.65
CA GLY A 39 -10.92 2.59 8.44
C GLY A 39 -11.26 1.28 7.77
N THR A 40 -12.12 0.51 8.43
CA THR A 40 -12.53 -0.79 7.90
C THR A 40 -13.86 -0.73 7.18
N MET A 41 -14.41 0.45 7.03
CA MET A 41 -15.67 0.59 6.30
C MET A 41 -15.45 0.47 4.81
N THR A 42 -16.49 0.09 4.11
CA THR A 42 -16.39 -0.14 2.68
C THR A 42 -15.87 1.09 1.96
N ARG A 43 -16.38 2.27 2.32
CA ARG A 43 -15.92 3.49 1.66
C ARG A 43 -14.43 3.73 1.90
N ASP A 44 -13.97 3.37 3.08
CA ASP A 44 -12.56 3.57 3.42
C ASP A 44 -11.69 2.60 2.61
N LEU A 45 -12.15 1.38 2.48
CA LEU A 45 -11.41 0.40 1.70
C LEU A 45 -11.40 0.76 0.23
N GLN A 46 -12.46 1.38 -0.26
CA GLN A 46 -12.48 1.85 -1.63
C GLN A 46 -11.47 2.97 -1.84
N LYS A 47 -11.34 3.86 -0.87
CA LYS A 47 -10.33 4.90 -0.96
C LYS A 47 -8.94 4.31 -0.97
N LEU A 48 -8.71 3.29 -0.17
CA LEU A 48 -7.42 2.61 -0.16
C LEU A 48 -7.13 2.01 -1.54
N ALA A 49 -8.10 1.34 -2.12
CA ALA A 49 -7.91 0.72 -3.42
C ALA A 49 -7.61 1.76 -4.49
N GLU A 50 -8.32 2.88 -4.44
CA GLU A 50 -8.08 3.94 -5.42
C GLU A 50 -6.71 4.55 -5.23
N TRP A 51 -6.30 4.73 -4.00
CA TRP A 51 -4.98 5.27 -3.72
C TRP A 51 -3.90 4.39 -4.29
N LEU A 52 -4.01 3.09 -4.09
CA LEU A 52 -3.04 2.14 -4.63
C LEU A 52 -3.06 2.15 -6.16
N LYS A 53 -4.25 2.25 -6.72
CA LYS A 53 -4.38 2.25 -8.17
C LYS A 53 -3.74 3.49 -8.77
N GLN A 54 -3.96 4.64 -8.15
CA GLN A 54 -3.37 5.88 -8.64
C GLN A 54 -1.87 5.88 -8.50
N ALA A 55 -1.36 5.20 -7.50
CA ALA A 55 0.08 5.13 -7.28
C ALA A 55 0.75 4.15 -8.23
N GLY A 56 -0.02 3.37 -8.95
CA GLY A 56 0.56 2.39 -9.85
C GLY A 56 1.08 1.17 -9.13
N CYS A 57 0.50 0.83 -8.01
CA CYS A 57 0.95 -0.31 -7.23
C CYS A 57 0.50 -1.59 -7.93
N GLU A 58 1.47 -2.35 -8.39
CA GLU A 58 1.18 -3.60 -9.09
C GLU A 58 1.12 -4.79 -8.17
N ALA A 59 1.73 -4.66 -7.01
CA ALA A 59 1.76 -5.78 -6.08
C ALA A 59 1.43 -5.27 -4.68
N ALA A 60 0.44 -5.87 -4.08
CA ALA A 60 0.06 -5.51 -2.72
C ALA A 60 0.02 -6.79 -1.89
N THR A 61 0.63 -6.72 -0.72
CA THR A 61 0.64 -7.83 0.21
C THR A 61 -0.22 -7.46 1.40
N MET A 62 -1.13 -8.33 1.74
CA MET A 62 -2.03 -8.08 2.86
C MET A 62 -1.76 -9.09 3.96
N GLU A 63 -1.53 -8.56 5.15
CA GLU A 63 -1.32 -9.41 6.30
C GLU A 63 -2.33 -9.07 7.36
N SER A 64 -2.85 -10.08 7.98
CA SER A 64 -3.79 -9.91 9.06
C SER A 64 -3.16 -10.43 10.34
N THR A 65 -2.97 -9.54 11.30
CA THR A 65 -2.54 -9.96 12.62
C THR A 65 -3.78 -10.46 13.33
N GLY A 66 -4.00 -11.71 13.29
CA GLY A 66 -5.25 -12.24 13.71
C GLY A 66 -5.60 -12.12 15.19
N SER A 67 -5.61 -11.07 15.72
CA SER A 67 -5.97 -10.95 17.13
C SER A 67 -7.36 -10.38 17.34
#